data_6e206919b73dfad6f372d64fa15ebcee
#
_entry.id   6e206919b73dfad6f372d64fa15ebcee
#
_cell.length_a   1.000
_cell.length_b   1.000
_cell.length_c   1.000
_cell.angle_alpha   90.00
_cell.angle_beta   90.00
_cell.angle_gamma   90.00
#
_symmetry.space_group_name_H-M   'P 1'
#
loop_
_entity.id
_entity.type
_entity.pdbx_description
1 polymer ?
#
loop_
_entity_poly.entity_id
_entity_poly.type
_entity_poly.pdbx_seq_one_letter_code
_entity_poly.pdbx_strand_id
1 'polypeptide(L)'
;MKKMLFGSLAVLMLLLAHACAAPAPQVLEFDNPLVRQRADPWIHRAEDGTYYYIATAPEYDRIEMRKSSTLAGIADAEAVVVWRKHESGPMSHHIWAPELHRVDGRWVIYFAAGMAEDIWHIRMWALTNTADDPTTGEWVEEGQIETQRDGFALDATTFEHRGERYLIWAENTRPDNNSGLVMAKLVDGLRLEGPEIVITEPEYEWERQTYAVNEGAAVIKRNGKIFVTYSASATDHTYAMGLLWADENADLMDPASWNKSPEPVFYTNEEVGRFGPGHNGFTVAEDGKTDIMVYHARDYKEIEGASLNDPNRDTRLRVLHWDENGFPDFRQELGD
;
A
#
# COMPACT_ATOMS: atom_id res chain seq x y z
N MET A 1 -58.53 -3.92 75.80
CA MET A 1 -57.70 -3.03 75.02
C MET A 1 -56.49 -3.85 74.48
N LYS A 2 -56.54 -4.31 73.20
CA LYS A 2 -55.49 -5.09 72.55
C LYS A 2 -54.71 -4.17 71.63
N LYS A 3 -53.46 -4.02 71.89
CA LYS A 3 -52.49 -3.30 71.00
C LYS A 3 -52.05 -4.26 69.88
N MET A 4 -52.28 -3.92 68.62
CA MET A 4 -51.72 -4.58 67.45
C MET A 4 -50.38 -3.94 67.14
N LEU A 5 -49.34 -4.76 67.10
CA LEU A 5 -48.05 -4.38 66.54
C LEU A 5 -48.08 -4.65 65.04
N PHE A 6 -47.78 -3.65 64.21
CA PHE A 6 -47.51 -3.78 62.82
C PHE A 6 -45.99 -3.91 62.64
N GLY A 7 -45.52 -5.06 62.17
CA GLY A 7 -44.15 -5.26 61.76
C GLY A 7 -43.95 -4.90 60.30
N SER A 8 -43.14 -3.91 60.01
CA SER A 8 -42.73 -3.53 58.65
C SER A 8 -41.63 -4.46 58.15
N LEU A 9 -41.92 -5.23 57.12
CA LEU A 9 -40.93 -6.06 56.43
C LEU A 9 -40.25 -5.20 55.34
N ALA A 10 -39.00 -4.79 55.53
CA ALA A 10 -38.22 -4.11 54.54
C ALA A 10 -37.59 -5.17 53.59
N VAL A 11 -38.06 -5.20 52.34
CA VAL A 11 -37.42 -6.01 51.28
C VAL A 11 -36.25 -5.26 50.71
N LEU A 12 -35.04 -5.76 50.97
CA LEU A 12 -33.80 -5.24 50.42
C LEU A 12 -33.58 -5.85 49.01
N MET A 13 -33.87 -5.08 47.96
CA MET A 13 -33.54 -5.47 46.60
C MET A 13 -32.04 -5.27 46.37
N LEU A 14 -31.26 -6.34 46.27
CA LEU A 14 -29.89 -6.33 45.76
C LEU A 14 -29.93 -6.20 44.21
N LEU A 15 -29.60 -5.02 43.69
CA LEU A 15 -29.31 -4.81 42.26
C LEU A 15 -27.93 -5.38 42.00
N LEU A 16 -27.87 -6.56 41.42
CA LEU A 16 -26.67 -7.11 40.81
C LEU A 16 -26.36 -6.31 39.53
N ALA A 17 -25.43 -5.35 39.61
CA ALA A 17 -24.84 -4.71 38.46
C ALA A 17 -23.96 -5.73 37.74
N HIS A 18 -24.44 -6.29 36.63
CA HIS A 18 -23.58 -7.02 35.69
C HIS A 18 -22.68 -5.99 35.00
N ALA A 19 -21.44 -5.88 35.46
CA ALA A 19 -20.39 -5.23 34.70
C ALA A 19 -20.14 -6.11 33.46
N CYS A 20 -20.63 -5.69 32.27
CA CYS A 20 -20.16 -6.24 31.02
C CYS A 20 -18.66 -5.90 30.91
N ALA A 21 -17.79 -6.87 31.16
CA ALA A 21 -16.39 -6.74 30.82
C ALA A 21 -16.32 -6.49 29.31
N ALA A 22 -15.62 -5.43 28.90
CA ALA A 22 -15.31 -5.22 27.49
C ALA A 22 -14.59 -6.48 26.97
N PRO A 23 -14.93 -6.98 25.79
CA PRO A 23 -14.22 -8.10 25.20
C PRO A 23 -12.74 -7.75 25.14
N ALA A 24 -11.88 -8.72 25.46
CA ALA A 24 -10.44 -8.58 25.30
C ALA A 24 -10.16 -8.13 23.86
N PRO A 25 -9.17 -7.26 23.62
CA PRO A 25 -8.80 -6.88 22.26
C PRO A 25 -8.51 -8.15 21.47
N GLN A 26 -9.22 -8.31 20.34
CA GLN A 26 -9.04 -9.45 19.46
C GLN A 26 -7.65 -9.26 18.80
N VAL A 27 -6.75 -10.19 19.03
CA VAL A 27 -5.48 -10.22 18.28
C VAL A 27 -5.84 -10.60 16.86
N LEU A 28 -5.58 -9.71 15.92
CA LEU A 28 -5.72 -10.01 14.50
C LEU A 28 -4.52 -10.84 14.07
N GLU A 29 -4.78 -12.05 13.64
CA GLU A 29 -3.80 -12.96 13.06
C GLU A 29 -4.18 -13.20 11.60
N PHE A 30 -3.18 -13.27 10.72
CA PHE A 30 -3.35 -13.52 9.30
C PHE A 30 -2.63 -14.81 8.91
N ASP A 31 -3.27 -15.62 8.07
CA ASP A 31 -2.62 -16.75 7.43
C ASP A 31 -1.76 -16.22 6.27
N ASN A 32 -0.47 -16.05 6.50
CA ASN A 32 0.48 -15.61 5.49
C ASN A 32 1.22 -16.80 4.84
N PRO A 33 1.49 -16.72 3.52
CA PRO A 33 1.11 -15.64 2.62
C PRO A 33 -0.38 -15.61 2.30
N LEU A 34 -0.98 -14.41 2.27
CA LEU A 34 -2.38 -14.21 1.92
C LEU A 34 -2.69 -14.63 0.48
N VAL A 35 -1.86 -14.18 -0.46
CA VAL A 35 -1.97 -14.55 -1.88
C VAL A 35 -0.58 -14.85 -2.43
N ARG A 36 -0.40 -16.07 -2.95
CA ARG A 36 0.87 -16.47 -3.54
C ARG A 36 1.10 -15.85 -4.90
N GLN A 37 2.39 -15.58 -5.20
CA GLN A 37 2.85 -15.08 -6.50
C GLN A 37 2.12 -13.80 -6.94
N ARG A 38 1.95 -12.88 -6.00
CA ARG A 38 1.37 -11.55 -6.22
C ARG A 38 2.25 -10.51 -5.55
N ALA A 39 3.11 -9.88 -6.37
CA ALA A 39 3.95 -8.79 -5.94
C ALA A 39 3.17 -7.46 -5.93
N ASP A 40 3.75 -6.44 -5.30
CA ASP A 40 3.26 -5.07 -5.36
C ASP A 40 1.78 -4.95 -4.97
N PRO A 41 1.38 -5.48 -3.80
CA PRO A 41 -0.02 -5.64 -3.46
C PRO A 41 -0.64 -4.33 -2.96
N TRP A 42 -1.88 -4.08 -3.38
CA TRP A 42 -2.70 -2.98 -2.90
C TRP A 42 -4.07 -3.47 -2.44
N ILE A 43 -4.57 -2.93 -1.33
CA ILE A 43 -5.92 -3.22 -0.83
C ILE A 43 -6.66 -1.92 -0.60
N HIS A 44 -7.71 -1.67 -1.39
CA HIS A 44 -8.65 -0.59 -1.16
C HIS A 44 -9.83 -1.10 -0.33
N ARG A 45 -10.10 -0.45 0.81
CA ARG A 45 -11.32 -0.68 1.60
C ARG A 45 -12.36 0.37 1.25
N ALA A 46 -13.47 -0.04 0.65
CA ALA A 46 -14.55 0.85 0.31
C ALA A 46 -15.35 1.30 1.56
N GLU A 47 -16.17 2.34 1.42
CA GLU A 47 -16.99 2.90 2.52
C GLU A 47 -17.97 1.88 3.12
N ASP A 48 -18.46 0.94 2.32
CA ASP A 48 -19.35 -0.14 2.76
C ASP A 48 -18.62 -1.30 3.48
N GLY A 49 -17.29 -1.19 3.61
CA GLY A 49 -16.42 -2.18 4.24
C GLY A 49 -15.90 -3.26 3.31
N THR A 50 -16.28 -3.25 2.03
CA THR A 50 -15.77 -4.19 1.02
C THR A 50 -14.28 -3.92 0.75
N TYR A 51 -13.48 -4.98 0.67
CA TYR A 51 -12.09 -4.95 0.29
C TYR A 51 -11.93 -5.32 -1.18
N TYR A 52 -11.17 -4.52 -1.89
CA TYR A 52 -10.73 -4.77 -3.25
C TYR A 52 -9.21 -4.93 -3.25
N TYR A 53 -8.74 -6.09 -3.65
CA TYR A 53 -7.34 -6.43 -3.72
C TYR A 53 -6.87 -6.46 -5.17
N ILE A 54 -5.73 -5.86 -5.43
CA ILE A 54 -5.07 -5.79 -6.73
C ILE A 54 -3.56 -5.94 -6.52
N ALA A 55 -2.85 -6.52 -7.47
CA ALA A 55 -1.41 -6.76 -7.39
C ALA A 55 -0.83 -7.08 -8.77
N THR A 56 0.48 -7.06 -8.89
CA THR A 56 1.18 -7.51 -10.09
C THR A 56 0.97 -9.02 -10.29
N ALA A 57 0.40 -9.40 -11.43
CA ALA A 57 0.31 -10.79 -11.85
C ALA A 57 1.68 -11.30 -12.34
N PRO A 58 2.09 -12.54 -12.04
CA PRO A 58 3.45 -13.01 -12.31
C PRO A 58 3.80 -13.11 -13.81
N GLU A 59 2.80 -13.17 -14.68
CA GLU A 59 2.99 -13.16 -16.14
C GLU A 59 3.16 -11.74 -16.71
N TYR A 60 2.93 -10.68 -15.91
CA TYR A 60 3.03 -9.26 -16.31
C TYR A 60 2.17 -8.91 -17.54
N ASP A 61 1.00 -9.55 -17.68
CA ASP A 61 0.18 -9.48 -18.90
C ASP A 61 -1.25 -8.97 -18.66
N ARG A 62 -1.64 -8.72 -17.41
CA ARG A 62 -3.00 -8.33 -17.04
C ARG A 62 -3.06 -7.60 -15.72
N ILE A 63 -4.20 -6.97 -15.50
CA ILE A 63 -4.65 -6.48 -14.22
C ILE A 63 -5.85 -7.32 -13.80
N GLU A 64 -5.80 -7.91 -12.61
CA GLU A 64 -6.87 -8.68 -12.01
C GLU A 64 -7.18 -8.17 -10.61
N MET A 65 -8.43 -8.33 -10.21
CA MET A 65 -8.94 -7.84 -8.93
C MET A 65 -9.68 -8.94 -8.19
N ARG A 66 -9.54 -8.96 -6.86
CA ARG A 66 -10.34 -9.81 -5.99
C ARG A 66 -11.21 -8.93 -5.09
N LYS A 67 -12.41 -9.38 -4.77
CA LYS A 67 -13.37 -8.70 -3.91
C LYS A 67 -13.73 -9.59 -2.73
N SER A 68 -13.70 -9.03 -1.52
CA SER A 68 -14.07 -9.76 -0.31
C SER A 68 -14.68 -8.82 0.74
N SER A 69 -15.52 -9.38 1.63
CA SER A 69 -16.03 -8.66 2.80
C SER A 69 -15.07 -8.68 3.99
N THR A 70 -13.99 -9.47 3.91
CA THR A 70 -12.96 -9.58 4.96
C THR A 70 -11.57 -9.64 4.34
N LEU A 71 -10.55 -9.22 5.08
CA LEU A 71 -9.16 -9.32 4.64
C LEU A 71 -8.76 -10.78 4.38
N ALA A 72 -9.06 -11.67 5.30
CA ALA A 72 -8.75 -13.10 5.13
C ALA A 72 -9.45 -13.72 3.92
N GLY A 73 -10.68 -13.28 3.63
CA GLY A 73 -11.45 -13.80 2.49
C GLY A 73 -10.87 -13.42 1.11
N ILE A 74 -9.91 -12.51 1.05
CA ILE A 74 -9.17 -12.20 -0.19
C ILE A 74 -8.42 -13.43 -0.72
N ALA A 75 -7.92 -14.28 0.17
CA ALA A 75 -7.18 -15.49 -0.19
C ALA A 75 -7.97 -16.41 -1.14
N ASP A 76 -9.25 -16.63 -0.84
CA ASP A 76 -10.12 -17.53 -1.56
C ASP A 76 -11.03 -16.84 -2.60
N ALA A 77 -11.01 -15.50 -2.65
CA ALA A 77 -11.84 -14.74 -3.59
C ALA A 77 -11.41 -15.00 -5.04
N GLU A 78 -12.40 -15.10 -5.93
CA GLU A 78 -12.17 -15.24 -7.36
C GLU A 78 -11.42 -13.99 -7.91
N ALA A 79 -10.39 -14.24 -8.71
CA ALA A 79 -9.66 -13.21 -9.42
C ALA A 79 -10.39 -12.87 -10.73
N VAL A 80 -10.91 -11.65 -10.84
CA VAL A 80 -11.56 -11.13 -12.04
C VAL A 80 -10.54 -10.32 -12.85
N VAL A 81 -10.27 -10.74 -14.08
CA VAL A 81 -9.43 -9.96 -14.99
C VAL A 81 -10.22 -8.76 -15.48
N VAL A 82 -9.73 -7.55 -15.12
CA VAL A 82 -10.38 -6.29 -15.45
C VAL A 82 -9.76 -5.60 -16.68
N TRP A 83 -8.50 -5.91 -16.98
CA TRP A 83 -7.81 -5.38 -18.16
C TRP A 83 -6.66 -6.31 -18.59
N ARG A 84 -6.31 -6.29 -19.89
CA ARG A 84 -5.18 -7.04 -20.46
C ARG A 84 -4.29 -6.15 -21.30
N LYS A 85 -3.00 -6.47 -21.29
CA LYS A 85 -1.99 -5.77 -22.08
C LYS A 85 -2.30 -5.81 -23.59
N HIS A 86 -1.80 -4.81 -24.29
CA HIS A 86 -1.83 -4.80 -25.75
C HIS A 86 -0.87 -5.85 -26.35
N GLU A 87 -1.04 -6.16 -27.63
CA GLU A 87 -0.11 -7.04 -28.35
C GLU A 87 1.19 -6.34 -28.70
N SER A 88 1.17 -5.02 -28.93
CA SER A 88 2.32 -4.18 -29.33
C SER A 88 2.08 -2.72 -28.96
N GLY A 89 3.13 -1.89 -29.01
CA GLY A 89 3.07 -0.47 -28.65
C GLY A 89 2.95 -0.24 -27.14
N PRO A 90 2.44 0.91 -26.72
CA PRO A 90 2.25 1.23 -25.29
C PRO A 90 1.41 0.19 -24.58
N MET A 91 1.71 -0.06 -23.27
CA MET A 91 1.01 -1.01 -22.41
C MET A 91 1.01 -2.46 -22.93
N SER A 92 2.05 -2.87 -23.66
CA SER A 92 2.17 -4.24 -24.19
C SER A 92 3.17 -5.12 -23.46
N HIS A 93 3.91 -4.56 -22.47
CA HIS A 93 4.90 -5.29 -21.69
C HIS A 93 4.98 -4.76 -20.26
N HIS A 94 5.43 -5.60 -19.30
CA HIS A 94 5.69 -5.21 -17.92
C HIS A 94 4.49 -4.50 -17.26
N ILE A 95 3.34 -5.16 -17.19
CA ILE A 95 2.18 -4.64 -16.48
C ILE A 95 2.41 -4.82 -14.98
N TRP A 96 2.81 -3.73 -14.28
CA TRP A 96 3.30 -3.77 -12.92
C TRP A 96 2.56 -2.82 -11.99
N ALA A 97 2.60 -3.15 -10.70
CA ALA A 97 2.21 -2.32 -9.57
C ALA A 97 0.87 -1.58 -9.76
N PRO A 98 -0.23 -2.28 -10.07
CA PRO A 98 -1.52 -1.63 -10.17
C PRO A 98 -2.04 -1.24 -8.77
N GLU A 99 -2.47 0.01 -8.62
CA GLU A 99 -3.15 0.51 -7.42
C GLU A 99 -4.57 0.98 -7.74
N LEU A 100 -5.54 0.55 -6.94
CA LEU A 100 -6.95 0.94 -7.06
C LEU A 100 -7.28 2.09 -6.12
N HIS A 101 -7.76 3.19 -6.66
CA HIS A 101 -8.17 4.38 -5.91
C HIS A 101 -9.58 4.84 -6.24
N ARG A 102 -10.22 5.56 -5.31
CA ARG A 102 -11.47 6.28 -5.57
C ARG A 102 -11.14 7.77 -5.69
N VAL A 103 -11.32 8.35 -6.89
CA VAL A 103 -10.99 9.75 -7.17
C VAL A 103 -12.19 10.41 -7.84
N ASP A 104 -12.67 11.51 -7.27
CA ASP A 104 -13.78 12.31 -7.81
C ASP A 104 -15.02 11.48 -8.19
N GLY A 105 -15.34 10.49 -7.36
CA GLY A 105 -16.51 9.64 -7.54
C GLY A 105 -16.38 8.52 -8.58
N ARG A 106 -15.20 8.28 -9.14
CA ARG A 106 -14.90 7.15 -10.04
C ARG A 106 -13.74 6.30 -9.53
N TRP A 107 -13.66 5.08 -9.98
CA TRP A 107 -12.50 4.22 -9.75
C TRP A 107 -11.39 4.59 -10.73
N VAL A 108 -10.16 4.59 -10.22
CA VAL A 108 -8.95 4.79 -11.02
C VAL A 108 -7.96 3.69 -10.65
N ILE A 109 -7.39 3.03 -11.65
CA ILE A 109 -6.23 2.18 -11.51
C ILE A 109 -5.04 2.92 -12.10
N TYR A 110 -4.01 3.19 -11.29
CA TYR A 110 -2.70 3.57 -11.78
C TYR A 110 -1.84 2.33 -11.88
N PHE A 111 -1.03 2.23 -12.93
CA PHE A 111 -0.12 1.10 -13.12
C PHE A 111 1.06 1.50 -13.99
N ALA A 112 2.13 0.71 -13.94
CA ALA A 112 3.28 0.87 -14.81
C ALA A 112 3.20 -0.11 -15.98
N ALA A 113 3.61 0.35 -17.16
CA ALA A 113 3.75 -0.53 -18.32
C ALA A 113 4.80 -0.03 -19.30
N GLY A 114 5.48 -0.99 -19.95
CA GLY A 114 6.40 -0.78 -21.05
C GLY A 114 5.79 -1.12 -22.42
N MET A 115 6.65 -1.18 -23.41
CA MET A 115 6.30 -1.54 -24.78
C MET A 115 7.03 -2.82 -25.19
N ALA A 116 6.41 -3.68 -25.98
CA ALA A 116 7.03 -4.91 -26.48
C ALA A 116 8.28 -4.62 -27.33
N GLU A 117 8.32 -3.49 -28.01
CA GLU A 117 9.44 -3.03 -28.84
C GLU A 117 10.59 -2.43 -28.02
N ASP A 118 10.31 -1.91 -26.82
CA ASP A 118 11.25 -1.38 -25.84
C ASP A 118 10.73 -1.66 -24.44
N ILE A 119 11.05 -2.81 -23.88
CA ILE A 119 10.49 -3.32 -22.64
C ILE A 119 10.80 -2.44 -21.41
N TRP A 120 11.84 -1.62 -21.50
CA TRP A 120 12.25 -0.69 -20.44
C TRP A 120 11.71 0.73 -20.64
N HIS A 121 10.96 0.98 -21.70
CA HIS A 121 10.21 2.21 -21.87
C HIS A 121 8.99 2.23 -20.96
N ILE A 122 9.26 2.16 -19.65
CA ILE A 122 8.23 2.11 -18.62
C ILE A 122 7.65 3.50 -18.38
N ARG A 123 6.33 3.60 -18.38
CA ARG A 123 5.56 4.81 -18.07
C ARG A 123 4.40 4.47 -17.16
N MET A 124 3.85 5.51 -16.50
CA MET A 124 2.64 5.40 -15.70
C MET A 124 1.41 5.58 -16.57
N TRP A 125 0.42 4.74 -16.35
CA TRP A 125 -0.84 4.72 -17.11
C TRP A 125 -2.02 4.73 -16.14
N ALA A 126 -3.18 5.19 -16.64
CA ALA A 126 -4.41 5.19 -15.88
C ALA A 126 -5.55 4.51 -16.62
N LEU A 127 -6.35 3.73 -15.86
CA LEU A 127 -7.65 3.22 -16.27
C LEU A 127 -8.71 3.83 -15.36
N THR A 128 -9.92 4.09 -15.88
CA THR A 128 -11.05 4.55 -15.08
C THR A 128 -12.29 3.68 -15.27
N ASN A 129 -13.12 3.62 -14.20
CA ASN A 129 -14.38 2.90 -14.21
C ASN A 129 -15.40 3.66 -13.35
N THR A 130 -16.64 3.80 -13.85
CA THR A 130 -17.73 4.50 -13.17
C THR A 130 -18.77 3.57 -12.54
N ALA A 131 -18.59 2.24 -12.65
CA ALA A 131 -19.46 1.28 -11.98
C ALA A 131 -19.34 1.41 -10.44
N ASP A 132 -20.38 1.04 -9.72
CA ASP A 132 -20.33 1.00 -8.25
C ASP A 132 -19.32 -0.06 -7.77
N ASP A 133 -19.28 -1.20 -8.44
CA ASP A 133 -18.35 -2.30 -8.19
C ASP A 133 -17.27 -2.32 -9.27
N PRO A 134 -15.98 -2.08 -8.92
CA PRO A 134 -14.89 -2.02 -9.89
C PRO A 134 -14.53 -3.38 -10.51
N THR A 135 -15.03 -4.49 -9.97
CA THR A 135 -14.88 -5.82 -10.60
C THR A 135 -15.83 -6.00 -11.78
N THR A 136 -16.71 -5.04 -12.03
CA THR A 136 -17.70 -5.04 -13.10
C THR A 136 -17.60 -3.78 -13.96
N GLY A 137 -18.36 -3.73 -15.06
CA GLY A 137 -18.36 -2.59 -15.95
C GLY A 137 -17.14 -2.58 -16.88
N GLU A 138 -16.96 -1.46 -17.54
CA GLU A 138 -15.89 -1.24 -18.50
C GLU A 138 -14.80 -0.37 -17.90
N TRP A 139 -13.54 -0.77 -18.06
CA TRP A 139 -12.38 0.03 -17.74
C TRP A 139 -11.91 0.77 -19.00
N VAL A 140 -11.89 2.10 -18.90
CA VAL A 140 -11.49 2.99 -19.98
C VAL A 140 -10.02 3.37 -19.82
N GLU A 141 -9.24 3.23 -20.89
CA GLU A 141 -7.85 3.69 -20.94
C GLU A 141 -7.83 5.21 -21.08
N GLU A 142 -7.30 5.89 -20.07
CA GLU A 142 -7.20 7.35 -20.06
C GLU A 142 -5.88 7.86 -20.66
N GLY A 143 -4.92 6.95 -20.88
CA GLY A 143 -3.62 7.28 -21.43
C GLY A 143 -2.52 7.36 -20.36
N GLN A 144 -1.39 7.90 -20.77
CA GLN A 144 -0.21 8.09 -19.93
C GLN A 144 -0.42 9.24 -18.94
N ILE A 145 0.07 9.06 -17.72
CA ILE A 145 0.28 10.17 -16.79
C ILE A 145 1.60 10.83 -17.19
N GLU A 146 1.49 11.99 -17.83
CA GLU A 146 2.63 12.72 -18.37
C GLU A 146 3.46 13.37 -17.26
N THR A 147 4.76 13.12 -17.22
CA THR A 147 5.72 13.75 -16.31
C THR A 147 6.61 14.76 -17.05
N GLN A 148 7.18 15.73 -16.33
CA GLN A 148 8.05 16.74 -16.94
C GLN A 148 9.34 16.16 -17.52
N ARG A 149 9.83 15.03 -16.96
CA ARG A 149 11.07 14.37 -17.42
C ARG A 149 10.86 13.43 -18.59
N ASP A 150 9.61 12.96 -18.78
CA ASP A 150 9.26 11.92 -19.78
C ASP A 150 10.24 10.73 -19.79
N GLY A 151 10.70 10.36 -18.59
CA GLY A 151 11.66 9.28 -18.36
C GLY A 151 11.00 7.97 -17.92
N PHE A 152 11.84 7.03 -17.49
CA PHE A 152 11.42 5.82 -16.80
C PHE A 152 10.63 6.22 -15.53
N ALA A 153 9.34 5.87 -15.45
CA ALA A 153 8.46 6.25 -14.37
C ALA A 153 7.46 5.14 -14.04
N LEU A 154 7.29 4.82 -12.73
CA LEU A 154 6.45 3.72 -12.25
C LEU A 154 5.93 3.96 -10.83
N ASP A 155 5.12 3.03 -10.33
CA ASP A 155 4.65 2.92 -8.93
C ASP A 155 3.94 4.18 -8.44
N ALA A 156 2.93 4.60 -9.20
CA ALA A 156 2.15 5.77 -8.89
C ALA A 156 1.14 5.51 -7.76
N THR A 157 1.25 6.21 -6.65
CA THR A 157 0.27 6.24 -5.57
C THR A 157 -0.32 7.63 -5.38
N THR A 158 -1.58 7.73 -4.94
CA THR A 158 -2.23 9.03 -4.71
C THR A 158 -2.85 9.13 -3.32
N PHE A 159 -2.79 10.34 -2.77
CA PHE A 159 -3.45 10.67 -1.51
C PHE A 159 -4.01 12.09 -1.54
N GLU A 160 -5.01 12.30 -0.70
CA GLU A 160 -5.60 13.63 -0.50
C GLU A 160 -5.12 14.23 0.82
N HIS A 161 -4.79 15.52 0.81
CA HIS A 161 -4.46 16.25 2.01
C HIS A 161 -4.93 17.70 1.89
N ARG A 162 -5.75 18.18 2.87
CA ARG A 162 -6.28 19.54 2.95
C ARG A 162 -7.00 20.00 1.68
N GLY A 163 -7.75 19.12 1.05
CA GLY A 163 -8.51 19.40 -0.17
C GLY A 163 -7.69 19.44 -1.45
N GLU A 164 -6.40 19.16 -1.36
CA GLU A 164 -5.51 18.97 -2.50
C GLU A 164 -5.19 17.49 -2.65
N ARG A 165 -5.09 17.02 -3.87
CA ARG A 165 -4.65 15.65 -4.18
C ARG A 165 -3.24 15.67 -4.72
N TYR A 166 -2.45 14.67 -4.33
CA TYR A 166 -1.06 14.52 -4.72
C TYR A 166 -0.88 13.14 -5.36
N LEU A 167 0.04 13.05 -6.31
CA LEU A 167 0.59 11.80 -6.82
C LEU A 167 2.05 11.71 -6.39
N ILE A 168 2.47 10.55 -5.91
CA ILE A 168 3.88 10.19 -5.72
C ILE A 168 4.19 9.05 -6.67
N TRP A 169 5.36 9.11 -7.32
CA TRP A 169 5.82 8.05 -8.21
C TRP A 169 7.34 7.91 -8.13
N ALA A 170 7.85 6.78 -8.60
CA ALA A 170 9.27 6.55 -8.77
C ALA A 170 9.69 6.96 -10.19
N GLU A 171 10.76 7.74 -10.33
CA GLU A 171 11.25 8.20 -11.61
C GLU A 171 12.77 8.31 -11.61
N ASN A 172 13.41 8.10 -12.75
CA ASN A 172 14.82 8.42 -12.92
C ASN A 172 15.02 9.93 -12.77
N THR A 173 15.57 10.37 -11.64
CA THR A 173 15.72 11.78 -11.28
C THR A 173 17.09 12.34 -11.65
N ARG A 174 18.09 11.46 -11.83
CA ARG A 174 19.47 11.82 -12.18
C ARG A 174 20.19 10.63 -12.84
N PRO A 175 21.29 10.89 -13.59
CA PRO A 175 21.97 9.85 -14.38
C PRO A 175 22.58 8.69 -13.58
N ASP A 176 22.81 8.85 -12.28
CA ASP A 176 23.48 7.88 -11.42
C ASP A 176 22.52 7.11 -10.50
N ASN A 177 21.20 7.29 -10.64
CA ASN A 177 20.21 6.45 -9.96
C ASN A 177 19.27 5.78 -10.97
N ASN A 178 18.61 4.71 -10.52
CA ASN A 178 17.53 4.06 -11.28
C ASN A 178 16.21 4.80 -11.06
N SER A 179 15.92 5.14 -9.79
CA SER A 179 14.76 5.97 -9.44
C SER A 179 14.93 6.66 -8.09
N GLY A 180 14.29 7.82 -7.98
CA GLY A 180 13.95 8.52 -6.74
C GLY A 180 12.46 8.76 -6.70
N LEU A 181 11.90 9.19 -5.56
CA LEU A 181 10.49 9.53 -5.46
C LEU A 181 10.24 10.99 -5.82
N VAL A 182 9.30 11.18 -6.70
CA VAL A 182 8.82 12.48 -7.17
C VAL A 182 7.39 12.67 -6.74
N MET A 183 7.00 13.90 -6.44
CA MET A 183 5.64 14.27 -6.06
C MET A 183 5.17 15.52 -6.81
N ALA A 184 3.90 15.53 -7.19
CA ALA A 184 3.22 16.70 -7.74
C ALA A 184 1.75 16.71 -7.31
N LYS A 185 1.06 17.83 -7.51
CA LYS A 185 -0.39 17.88 -7.40
C LYS A 185 -1.02 17.12 -8.55
N LEU A 186 -2.11 16.42 -8.23
CA LEU A 186 -2.90 15.64 -9.19
C LEU A 186 -4.28 16.27 -9.35
N VAL A 187 -4.62 16.63 -10.57
CA VAL A 187 -5.92 17.22 -10.93
C VAL A 187 -6.77 16.17 -11.65
N ASP A 188 -8.05 16.13 -11.35
CA ASP A 188 -9.03 15.19 -11.94
C ASP A 188 -8.60 13.69 -11.93
N GLY A 189 -7.62 13.35 -11.10
CA GLY A 189 -7.07 12.00 -11.01
C GLY A 189 -6.21 11.55 -12.20
N LEU A 190 -5.87 12.44 -13.14
CA LEU A 190 -5.20 12.06 -14.39
C LEU A 190 -4.04 12.97 -14.76
N ARG A 191 -4.08 14.26 -14.38
CA ARG A 191 -3.11 15.24 -14.83
C ARG A 191 -2.29 15.79 -13.67
N LEU A 192 -0.99 15.90 -13.86
CA LEU A 192 -0.11 16.58 -12.92
C LEU A 192 -0.20 18.10 -13.11
N GLU A 193 -0.17 18.86 -12.02
CA GLU A 193 -0.20 20.31 -12.01
C GLU A 193 0.90 20.89 -11.12
N GLY A 194 1.50 21.98 -11.57
CA GLY A 194 2.54 22.70 -10.86
C GLY A 194 3.92 22.06 -10.98
N PRO A 195 4.83 22.33 -10.04
CA PRO A 195 6.15 21.75 -10.07
C PRO A 195 6.12 20.29 -9.65
N GLU A 196 6.99 19.49 -10.25
CA GLU A 196 7.35 18.16 -9.79
C GLU A 196 8.57 18.27 -8.86
N ILE A 197 8.41 17.87 -7.60
CA ILE A 197 9.50 17.94 -6.62
C ILE A 197 10.04 16.54 -6.33
N VAL A 198 11.33 16.42 -6.13
CA VAL A 198 11.97 15.19 -5.65
C VAL A 198 11.90 15.20 -4.13
N ILE A 199 11.24 14.20 -3.53
CA ILE A 199 11.09 14.08 -2.08
C ILE A 199 12.11 13.13 -1.45
N THR A 200 12.68 12.20 -2.22
CA THR A 200 13.83 11.38 -1.81
C THR A 200 14.55 10.78 -3.01
N GLU A 201 15.82 10.50 -2.83
CA GLU A 201 16.67 9.75 -3.75
C GLU A 201 17.47 8.69 -2.97
N PRO A 202 17.98 7.63 -3.62
CA PRO A 202 18.86 6.66 -2.97
C PRO A 202 20.16 7.32 -2.48
N GLU A 203 20.28 7.50 -1.16
CA GLU A 203 21.43 8.15 -0.51
C GLU A 203 22.27 7.16 0.31
N TYR A 204 21.59 6.24 1.01
CA TYR A 204 22.19 5.30 1.94
C TYR A 204 22.66 4.03 1.22
N GLU A 205 23.66 3.35 1.79
CA GLU A 205 24.21 2.11 1.20
C GLU A 205 23.14 1.02 1.04
N TRP A 206 22.20 0.91 1.98
CA TRP A 206 21.14 -0.07 1.92
C TRP A 206 20.12 0.20 0.80
N GLU A 207 20.04 1.43 0.29
CA GLU A 207 19.18 1.80 -0.84
C GLU A 207 19.80 1.54 -2.21
N ARG A 208 21.05 1.13 -2.24
CA ARG A 208 21.88 1.09 -3.45
C ARG A 208 22.53 -0.27 -3.71
N GLN A 209 22.03 -1.31 -3.06
CA GLN A 209 22.53 -2.66 -3.26
C GLN A 209 22.01 -3.20 -4.60
N THR A 210 22.89 -3.50 -5.54
CA THR A 210 22.63 -3.88 -6.93
C THR A 210 22.08 -2.74 -7.78
N TYR A 211 21.00 -2.08 -7.34
CA TYR A 211 20.37 -0.92 -8.00
C TYR A 211 20.18 0.22 -7.02
N ALA A 212 20.38 1.45 -7.50
CA ALA A 212 20.10 2.67 -6.72
C ALA A 212 18.64 3.08 -6.94
N VAL A 213 17.75 2.57 -6.10
CA VAL A 213 16.31 2.65 -6.27
C VAL A 213 15.64 3.19 -5.01
N ASN A 214 14.71 4.13 -5.16
CA ASN A 214 13.59 4.36 -4.26
C ASN A 214 12.29 4.26 -5.09
N GLU A 215 11.39 3.36 -4.72
CA GLU A 215 10.16 3.04 -5.46
C GLU A 215 9.05 2.56 -4.52
N GLY A 216 7.88 2.18 -5.05
CA GLY A 216 6.80 1.55 -4.30
C GLY A 216 6.33 2.39 -3.11
N ALA A 217 6.05 3.68 -3.33
CA ALA A 217 5.62 4.59 -2.27
C ALA A 217 4.22 4.25 -1.76
N ALA A 218 4.01 4.28 -0.43
CA ALA A 218 2.68 4.21 0.16
C ALA A 218 2.51 5.24 1.28
N VAL A 219 1.32 5.83 1.37
CA VAL A 219 1.05 6.96 2.26
C VAL A 219 0.10 6.57 3.38
N ILE A 220 0.46 6.91 4.62
CA ILE A 220 -0.44 6.81 5.77
C ILE A 220 -0.39 8.11 6.60
N LYS A 221 -1.57 8.62 6.96
CA LYS A 221 -1.71 9.85 7.77
C LYS A 221 -2.15 9.49 9.17
N ARG A 222 -1.30 9.72 10.17
CA ARG A 222 -1.58 9.46 11.59
C ARG A 222 -0.81 10.43 12.48
N ASN A 223 -1.33 10.65 13.65
CA ASN A 223 -0.64 11.32 14.75
C ASN A 223 -0.07 12.71 14.39
N GLY A 224 -0.77 13.48 13.54
CA GLY A 224 -0.34 14.81 13.10
C GLY A 224 0.79 14.80 12.06
N LYS A 225 1.03 13.64 11.42
CA LYS A 225 2.07 13.47 10.39
C LYS A 225 1.53 12.79 9.16
N ILE A 226 2.23 13.01 8.06
CA ILE A 226 2.10 12.26 6.82
C ILE A 226 3.35 11.42 6.69
N PHE A 227 3.17 10.11 6.71
CA PHE A 227 4.24 9.14 6.51
C PHE A 227 4.17 8.61 5.09
N VAL A 228 5.34 8.47 4.46
CA VAL A 228 5.52 7.80 3.16
C VAL A 228 6.53 6.69 3.37
N THR A 229 6.08 5.44 3.28
CA THR A 229 7.00 4.32 3.13
C THR A 229 7.40 4.19 1.67
N TYR A 230 8.58 3.66 1.43
CA TYR A 230 9.08 3.36 0.08
C TYR A 230 9.97 2.13 0.15
N SER A 231 10.27 1.55 -0.99
CA SER A 231 11.16 0.40 -1.08
C SER A 231 12.43 0.76 -1.85
N ALA A 232 13.51 0.06 -1.57
CA ALA A 232 14.82 0.38 -2.10
C ALA A 232 15.65 -0.86 -2.40
N SER A 233 16.68 -0.70 -3.22
CA SER A 233 17.60 -1.74 -3.72
C SER A 233 16.97 -2.65 -4.78
N ALA A 234 17.57 -3.82 -5.02
CA ALA A 234 17.03 -4.81 -5.94
C ALA A 234 15.87 -5.58 -5.33
N THR A 235 14.99 -6.13 -6.16
CA THR A 235 13.84 -6.95 -5.75
C THR A 235 14.22 -8.37 -5.32
N ASP A 236 15.43 -8.54 -4.74
CA ASP A 236 15.94 -9.77 -4.13
C ASP A 236 15.89 -9.67 -2.58
N HIS A 237 16.74 -10.42 -1.87
CA HIS A 237 16.78 -10.37 -0.41
C HIS A 237 17.30 -9.03 0.16
N THR A 238 17.86 -8.16 -0.67
CA THR A 238 18.30 -6.81 -0.27
C THR A 238 17.20 -5.76 -0.32
N TYR A 239 16.05 -6.11 -0.90
CA TYR A 239 14.88 -5.22 -0.94
C TYR A 239 14.42 -4.89 0.48
N ALA A 240 14.25 -3.62 0.76
CA ALA A 240 13.94 -3.14 2.10
C ALA A 240 13.11 -1.85 2.04
N MET A 241 12.34 -1.59 3.09
CA MET A 241 11.50 -0.41 3.18
C MET A 241 12.19 0.71 3.95
N GLY A 242 12.09 1.92 3.44
CA GLY A 242 12.42 3.17 4.11
C GLY A 242 11.20 3.95 4.55
N LEU A 243 11.42 5.06 5.27
CA LEU A 243 10.38 5.91 5.80
C LEU A 243 10.73 7.39 5.62
N LEU A 244 9.81 8.13 5.02
CA LEU A 244 9.77 9.58 5.04
C LEU A 244 8.61 10.04 5.93
N TRP A 245 8.73 11.26 6.47
CA TRP A 245 7.62 11.91 7.15
C TRP A 245 7.67 13.43 7.05
N ALA A 246 6.50 14.04 7.05
CA ALA A 246 6.31 15.48 7.17
C ALA A 246 5.26 15.78 8.25
N ASP A 247 5.32 16.98 8.86
CA ASP A 247 4.22 17.46 9.70
C ASP A 247 2.98 17.69 8.83
N GLU A 248 1.79 17.33 9.32
CA GLU A 248 0.54 17.49 8.55
C GLU A 248 0.21 18.95 8.21
N ASN A 249 0.86 19.91 8.89
CA ASN A 249 0.71 21.34 8.64
C ASN A 249 1.80 21.94 7.75
N ALA A 250 2.81 21.17 7.38
CA ALA A 250 3.89 21.62 6.51
C ALA A 250 3.41 21.82 5.06
N ASP A 251 4.18 22.58 4.31
CA ASP A 251 4.03 22.63 2.85
C ASP A 251 4.64 21.35 2.26
N LEU A 252 3.79 20.44 1.80
CA LEU A 252 4.23 19.16 1.24
C LEU A 252 4.99 19.32 -0.07
N MET A 253 4.81 20.47 -0.77
CA MET A 253 5.52 20.77 -2.02
C MET A 253 6.88 21.43 -1.79
N ASP A 254 7.27 21.65 -0.53
CA ASP A 254 8.63 22.03 -0.17
C ASP A 254 9.43 20.76 0.18
N PRO A 255 10.48 20.37 -0.59
CA PRO A 255 11.32 19.21 -0.27
C PRO A 255 11.92 19.26 1.14
N ALA A 256 12.17 20.46 1.69
CA ALA A 256 12.70 20.63 3.05
C ALA A 256 11.71 20.26 4.16
N SER A 257 10.44 20.07 3.85
CA SER A 257 9.41 19.60 4.79
C SER A 257 9.53 18.08 5.08
N TRP A 258 10.20 17.34 4.20
CA TRP A 258 10.33 15.90 4.30
C TRP A 258 11.58 15.49 5.07
N ASN A 259 11.38 14.63 6.04
CA ASN A 259 12.44 13.97 6.79
C ASN A 259 12.57 12.53 6.31
N LYS A 260 13.75 11.94 6.45
CA LYS A 260 14.06 10.58 5.98
C LYS A 260 14.75 9.78 7.09
N SER A 261 14.32 8.53 7.31
CA SER A 261 15.03 7.60 8.18
C SER A 261 16.37 7.19 7.53
N PRO A 262 17.48 7.25 8.29
CA PRO A 262 18.78 6.80 7.74
C PRO A 262 18.89 5.28 7.65
N GLU A 263 18.08 4.55 8.41
CA GLU A 263 18.05 3.09 8.43
C GLU A 263 16.75 2.56 7.84
N PRO A 264 16.76 1.36 7.24
CA PRO A 264 15.54 0.73 6.77
C PRO A 264 14.62 0.40 7.96
N VAL A 265 13.32 0.53 7.76
CA VAL A 265 12.31 0.28 8.80
C VAL A 265 11.72 -1.13 8.72
N PHE A 266 11.86 -1.79 7.57
CA PHE A 266 11.40 -3.17 7.38
C PHE A 266 12.25 -3.84 6.29
N TYR A 267 12.90 -4.95 6.61
CA TYR A 267 13.92 -5.58 5.77
C TYR A 267 13.98 -7.09 6.01
N THR A 268 14.83 -7.78 5.26
CA THR A 268 15.05 -9.22 5.42
C THR A 268 15.34 -9.58 6.88
N ASN A 269 14.60 -10.59 7.36
CA ASN A 269 14.83 -11.21 8.65
C ASN A 269 14.90 -12.72 8.48
N GLU A 270 16.13 -13.26 8.47
CA GLU A 270 16.41 -14.68 8.24
C GLU A 270 15.87 -15.56 9.39
N GLU A 271 15.78 -15.03 10.61
CA GLU A 271 15.29 -15.78 11.78
C GLU A 271 13.80 -16.15 11.68
N VAL A 272 13.04 -15.30 10.99
CA VAL A 272 11.60 -15.52 10.77
C VAL A 272 11.27 -15.91 9.32
N GLY A 273 12.28 -16.17 8.48
CA GLY A 273 12.11 -16.63 7.11
C GLY A 273 11.47 -15.60 6.18
N ARG A 274 11.73 -14.30 6.37
CA ARG A 274 11.22 -13.20 5.56
C ARG A 274 12.34 -12.57 4.75
N PHE A 275 12.23 -12.63 3.41
CA PHE A 275 13.28 -12.15 2.51
C PHE A 275 12.76 -11.12 1.52
N GLY A 276 13.46 -9.99 1.41
CA GLY A 276 13.14 -8.90 0.51
C GLY A 276 11.72 -8.34 0.70
N PRO A 277 11.30 -7.99 1.92
CA PRO A 277 9.98 -7.43 2.13
C PRO A 277 9.92 -6.00 1.61
N GLY A 278 8.83 -5.65 0.93
CA GLY A 278 8.66 -4.28 0.43
C GLY A 278 7.41 -4.09 -0.40
N HIS A 279 7.40 -2.98 -1.13
CA HIS A 279 6.33 -2.49 -1.98
C HIS A 279 4.98 -2.63 -1.29
N ASN A 280 4.88 -1.94 -0.15
CA ASN A 280 3.72 -2.05 0.71
C ASN A 280 2.60 -1.07 0.34
N GLY A 281 1.39 -1.42 0.72
CA GLY A 281 0.24 -0.53 0.83
C GLY A 281 -0.29 -0.51 2.26
N PHE A 282 -1.25 0.36 2.53
CA PHE A 282 -1.95 0.42 3.81
C PHE A 282 -3.45 0.27 3.61
N THR A 283 -4.08 -0.42 4.54
CA THR A 283 -5.55 -0.52 4.64
C THR A 283 -5.95 -0.54 6.11
N VAL A 284 -7.23 -0.72 6.38
CA VAL A 284 -7.78 -0.76 7.75
C VAL A 284 -8.55 -2.06 7.92
N ALA A 285 -8.39 -2.72 9.06
CA ALA A 285 -9.11 -3.94 9.39
C ALA A 285 -10.63 -3.75 9.45
N GLU A 286 -11.36 -4.84 9.61
CA GLU A 286 -12.83 -4.87 9.66
C GLU A 286 -13.40 -3.99 10.77
N ASP A 287 -12.66 -3.77 11.86
CA ASP A 287 -13.04 -2.89 12.98
C ASP A 287 -13.06 -1.39 12.60
N GLY A 288 -12.54 -1.05 11.42
CA GLY A 288 -12.44 0.32 10.90
C GLY A 288 -11.42 1.20 11.65
N LYS A 289 -10.49 0.61 12.40
CA LYS A 289 -9.55 1.34 13.28
C LYS A 289 -8.12 0.80 13.21
N THR A 290 -7.94 -0.51 13.17
CA THR A 290 -6.63 -1.13 13.18
C THR A 290 -5.99 -0.97 11.81
N ASP A 291 -4.83 -0.31 11.77
CA ASP A 291 -4.05 -0.12 10.55
C ASP A 291 -3.38 -1.43 10.16
N ILE A 292 -3.48 -1.77 8.89
CA ILE A 292 -2.92 -2.98 8.29
C ILE A 292 -1.93 -2.57 7.22
N MET A 293 -0.73 -3.14 7.26
CA MET A 293 0.24 -3.11 6.18
C MET A 293 0.03 -4.34 5.30
N VAL A 294 -0.14 -4.13 4.00
CA VAL A 294 -0.05 -5.17 2.98
C VAL A 294 1.28 -5.01 2.25
N TYR A 295 1.99 -6.09 2.01
CA TYR A 295 3.32 -6.05 1.40
C TYR A 295 3.66 -7.37 0.74
N HIS A 296 4.74 -7.45 -0.02
CA HIS A 296 5.22 -8.73 -0.51
C HIS A 296 6.55 -9.14 0.13
N ALA A 297 6.80 -10.44 0.22
CA ALA A 297 8.10 -11.01 0.59
C ALA A 297 8.22 -12.44 0.06
N ARG A 298 9.45 -12.98 0.06
CA ARG A 298 9.74 -14.39 -0.21
C ARG A 298 9.99 -15.16 1.08
N ASP A 299 9.87 -16.49 1.00
CA ASP A 299 10.22 -17.42 2.09
C ASP A 299 11.66 -17.93 1.99
N TYR A 300 12.44 -17.48 1.00
CA TYR A 300 13.81 -17.92 0.74
C TYR A 300 14.68 -16.76 0.22
N LYS A 301 15.99 -16.93 0.42
CA LYS A 301 17.01 -15.95 0.07
C LYS A 301 17.53 -16.11 -1.36
N GLU A 302 17.86 -17.34 -1.73
CA GLU A 302 18.54 -17.63 -2.97
C GLU A 302 17.55 -17.71 -4.14
N ILE A 303 17.77 -16.90 -5.16
CA ILE A 303 16.94 -16.81 -6.36
C ILE A 303 17.75 -17.34 -7.54
N GLU A 304 17.13 -18.17 -8.37
CA GLU A 304 17.73 -18.62 -9.63
C GLU A 304 17.41 -17.61 -10.75
N GLY A 305 18.46 -16.98 -11.31
CA GLY A 305 18.33 -16.00 -12.37
C GLY A 305 18.06 -14.57 -11.88
N ALA A 306 17.36 -13.76 -12.69
CA ALA A 306 17.03 -12.40 -12.34
C ALA A 306 15.83 -12.35 -11.38
N SER A 307 15.92 -11.52 -10.33
CA SER A 307 14.89 -11.42 -9.29
C SER A 307 13.51 -11.02 -9.81
N LEU A 308 13.44 -10.26 -10.90
CA LEU A 308 12.18 -9.91 -11.57
C LEU A 308 11.48 -11.12 -12.21
N ASN A 309 12.23 -12.17 -12.57
CA ASN A 309 11.67 -13.38 -13.17
C ASN A 309 11.26 -14.44 -12.14
N ASP A 310 11.59 -14.24 -10.86
CA ASP A 310 11.15 -15.10 -9.77
C ASP A 310 9.74 -14.66 -9.32
N PRO A 311 8.70 -15.50 -9.51
CA PRO A 311 7.32 -15.09 -9.28
C PRO A 311 6.93 -15.09 -7.80
N ASN A 312 7.79 -15.62 -6.91
CA ASN A 312 7.41 -15.96 -5.53
C ASN A 312 7.55 -14.79 -4.55
N ARG A 313 7.30 -13.57 -5.02
CA ARG A 313 6.99 -12.43 -4.14
C ARG A 313 5.53 -12.56 -3.72
N ASP A 314 5.30 -13.10 -2.54
CA ASP A 314 3.98 -13.45 -2.03
C ASP A 314 3.38 -12.30 -1.23
N THR A 315 2.11 -11.98 -1.46
CA THR A 315 1.38 -10.97 -0.66
C THR A 315 1.18 -11.45 0.76
N ARG A 316 1.45 -10.56 1.72
CA ARG A 316 1.34 -10.77 3.17
C ARG A 316 0.64 -9.60 3.84
N LEU A 317 0.01 -9.86 4.97
CA LEU A 317 -0.60 -8.86 5.84
C LEU A 317 0.05 -8.85 7.21
N ARG A 318 0.12 -7.69 7.83
CA ARG A 318 0.40 -7.56 9.26
C ARG A 318 -0.23 -6.30 9.85
N VAL A 319 -0.50 -6.34 11.14
CA VAL A 319 -0.93 -5.17 11.90
C VAL A 319 0.19 -4.16 11.94
N LEU A 320 -0.10 -2.92 11.58
CA LEU A 320 0.82 -1.81 11.77
C LEU A 320 0.61 -1.24 13.18
N HIS A 321 1.66 -1.22 13.97
CA HIS A 321 1.67 -0.65 15.31
C HIS A 321 2.20 0.79 15.28
N TRP A 322 2.02 1.50 16.39
CA TRP A 322 2.48 2.86 16.58
C TRP A 322 3.28 2.94 17.88
N ASP A 323 4.45 3.57 17.84
CA ASP A 323 5.28 3.79 19.00
C ASP A 323 4.74 4.94 19.90
N GLU A 324 5.37 5.18 21.03
CA GLU A 324 5.01 6.23 21.97
C GLU A 324 5.17 7.66 21.43
N ASN A 325 5.95 7.84 20.36
CA ASN A 325 6.18 9.11 19.66
C ASN A 325 5.23 9.28 18.46
N GLY A 326 4.35 8.31 18.22
CA GLY A 326 3.39 8.30 17.13
C GLY A 326 3.99 7.93 15.78
N PHE A 327 5.15 7.26 15.74
CA PHE A 327 5.73 6.71 14.51
C PHE A 327 5.28 5.27 14.26
N PRO A 328 5.25 4.83 12.99
CA PRO A 328 4.91 3.45 12.66
C PRO A 328 5.97 2.49 13.19
N ASP A 329 5.53 1.46 13.90
CA ASP A 329 6.35 0.35 14.41
C ASP A 329 6.04 -0.91 13.60
N PHE A 330 6.95 -1.26 12.73
CA PHE A 330 6.81 -2.37 11.79
C PHE A 330 7.06 -3.74 12.42
N ARG A 331 7.41 -3.81 13.72
CA ARG A 331 7.71 -5.06 14.43
C ARG A 331 8.68 -5.95 13.64
N GLN A 332 9.82 -5.36 13.25
CA GLN A 332 10.82 -6.00 12.39
C GLN A 332 11.29 -7.37 12.90
N GLU A 333 11.34 -7.54 14.22
CA GLU A 333 11.81 -8.75 14.92
C GLU A 333 10.77 -9.90 14.95
N LEU A 334 9.51 -9.61 14.64
CA LEU A 334 8.45 -10.62 14.70
C LEU A 334 8.21 -11.25 13.31
N GLY A 335 7.83 -12.52 13.31
CA GLY A 335 7.30 -13.23 12.16
C GLY A 335 5.97 -12.63 11.67
N ASP A 336 5.56 -13.09 10.53
CA ASP A 336 4.29 -12.69 9.91
C ASP A 336 3.15 -13.58 10.36
#